data_8e0ef80ecd87e2e2e58b6c3267033bdc
#
_entry.id   8e0ef80ecd87e2e2e58b6c3267033bdc
#
_cell.length_a   1.000
_cell.length_b   1.000
_cell.length_c   1.000
_cell.angle_alpha   90.00
_cell.angle_beta   90.00
_cell.angle_gamma   90.00
#
_symmetry.space_group_name_H-M   'P 1'
#
loop_
_entity.id
_entity.type
_entity.pdbx_description
1 polymer ?
#
loop_
_entity_poly.entity_id
_entity_poly.type
_entity_poly.pdbx_seq_one_letter_code
_entity_poly.pdbx_strand_id
1 'polypeptide(L)'
;MLTKGINFVNFKIKKNSTLVKKNLISILKSKNEVLNSLSQNYKNNFTKKLLHKYKKKIDYRVIGMGGSSLGTQTIYDFLKHKIRKNFVFADNLQTAQIKEKKKYTNLIVSKSGNTIET
;
A
#
# COMPACT_ATOMS: atom_id res chain seq x y z
N MET A 1 10.51 1.73 -20.73
CA MET A 1 9.63 2.90 -20.74
C MET A 1 8.66 2.77 -19.58
N LEU A 2 8.73 3.67 -18.61
CA LEU A 2 7.90 3.64 -17.39
C LEU A 2 6.42 4.04 -17.63
N THR A 3 6.10 4.55 -18.81
CA THR A 3 4.80 5.16 -19.11
C THR A 3 4.07 4.50 -20.27
N LYS A 4 4.27 3.19 -20.48
CA LYS A 4 3.54 2.45 -21.53
C LYS A 4 2.04 2.48 -21.19
N GLY A 5 1.25 3.07 -22.08
CA GLY A 5 -0.21 3.22 -21.89
C GLY A 5 -0.66 4.55 -21.28
N ILE A 6 0.27 5.46 -20.97
CA ILE A 6 -0.06 6.81 -20.50
C ILE A 6 0.24 7.81 -21.63
N ASN A 7 -0.79 8.52 -22.08
CA ASN A 7 -0.66 9.60 -23.06
C ASN A 7 -0.69 10.95 -22.34
N PHE A 8 0.31 11.79 -22.62
CA PHE A 8 0.37 13.15 -22.11
C PHE A 8 -0.27 14.11 -23.11
N VAL A 9 -1.44 14.63 -22.80
CA VAL A 9 -2.15 15.62 -23.62
C VAL A 9 -1.89 17.00 -23.02
N ASN A 10 -1.54 17.96 -23.88
CA ASN A 10 -1.24 19.35 -23.47
C ASN A 10 -0.06 19.54 -22.51
N PHE A 11 0.80 18.52 -22.36
CA PHE A 11 1.98 18.57 -21.50
C PHE A 11 3.23 18.81 -22.36
N LYS A 12 3.71 20.06 -22.39
CA LYS A 12 4.97 20.41 -23.08
C LYS A 12 6.15 20.21 -22.13
N ILE A 13 6.90 19.14 -22.30
CA ILE A 13 8.16 18.94 -21.59
C ILE A 13 9.20 19.87 -22.22
N LYS A 14 9.61 20.92 -21.52
CA LYS A 14 10.79 21.69 -21.88
C LYS A 14 12.00 20.75 -21.90
N LYS A 15 12.73 20.71 -23.03
CA LYS A 15 13.87 19.82 -23.22
C LYS A 15 14.83 19.89 -22.04
N ASN A 16 15.05 18.74 -21.41
CA ASN A 16 16.19 18.32 -20.62
C ASN A 16 16.90 19.39 -19.79
N SER A 17 16.48 19.56 -18.55
CA SER A 17 17.36 20.11 -17.55
C SER A 17 18.41 19.05 -17.21
N THR A 18 19.69 19.25 -17.60
CA THR A 18 20.82 18.40 -17.21
C THR A 18 20.92 18.27 -15.70
N LEU A 19 20.54 19.31 -14.95
CA LEU A 19 20.47 19.35 -13.50
C LEU A 19 19.43 18.35 -12.95
N VAL A 20 18.22 18.34 -13.52
CA VAL A 20 17.15 17.39 -13.11
C VAL A 20 17.60 15.96 -13.35
N LYS A 21 18.20 15.68 -14.50
CA LYS A 21 18.74 14.36 -14.81
C LYS A 21 19.84 13.93 -13.83
N LYS A 22 20.77 14.84 -13.50
CA LYS A 22 21.84 14.60 -12.54
C LYS A 22 21.27 14.29 -11.16
N ASN A 23 20.31 15.09 -10.69
CA ASN A 23 19.67 14.90 -9.40
C ASN A 23 18.89 13.58 -9.35
N LEU A 24 18.14 13.23 -10.39
CA LEU A 24 17.43 11.95 -10.48
C LEU A 24 18.40 10.76 -10.39
N ILE A 25 19.51 10.81 -11.13
CA ILE A 25 20.53 9.76 -11.07
C ILE A 25 21.15 9.68 -9.65
N SER A 26 21.40 10.81 -9.01
CA SER A 26 21.90 10.84 -7.63
C SER A 26 20.92 10.19 -6.65
N ILE A 27 19.63 10.50 -6.77
CA ILE A 27 18.57 9.89 -5.93
C ILE A 27 18.49 8.37 -6.18
N LEU A 28 18.49 7.95 -7.44
CA LEU A 28 18.43 6.52 -7.79
C LEU A 28 19.66 5.72 -7.32
N LYS A 29 20.82 6.38 -7.19
CA LYS A 29 22.04 5.78 -6.64
C LYS A 29 22.10 5.83 -5.12
N SER A 30 21.24 6.60 -4.47
CA SER A 30 21.18 6.64 -3.01
C SER A 30 20.71 5.29 -2.46
N LYS A 31 21.28 4.85 -1.32
CA LYS A 31 20.85 3.64 -0.60
C LYS A 31 19.55 3.87 0.19
N ASN A 32 18.58 4.52 -0.42
CA ASN A 32 17.29 4.77 0.22
C ASN A 32 16.43 3.51 0.16
N GLU A 33 15.97 3.03 1.31
CA GLU A 33 15.18 1.81 1.42
C GLU A 33 13.88 1.86 0.64
N VAL A 34 13.24 3.04 0.57
CA VAL A 34 12.00 3.22 -0.20
C VAL A 34 12.27 3.01 -1.69
N LEU A 35 13.37 3.58 -2.22
CA LEU A 35 13.76 3.40 -3.62
C LEU A 35 14.20 1.96 -3.90
N ASN A 36 14.88 1.33 -2.95
CA ASN A 36 15.27 -0.07 -3.07
C ASN A 36 14.04 -0.99 -3.15
N SER A 37 12.94 -0.65 -2.46
CA SER A 37 11.70 -1.42 -2.54
C SER A 37 11.06 -1.44 -3.92
N LEU A 38 11.39 -0.47 -4.79
CA LEU A 38 10.93 -0.39 -6.18
C LEU A 38 11.82 -1.19 -7.15
N SER A 39 12.94 -1.74 -6.67
CA SER A 39 13.85 -2.50 -7.52
C SER A 39 13.29 -3.89 -7.84
N GLN A 40 13.64 -4.43 -9.01
CA GLN A 40 13.24 -5.78 -9.41
C GLN A 40 13.82 -6.87 -8.49
N ASN A 41 14.90 -6.57 -7.80
CA ASN A 41 15.60 -7.49 -6.90
C ASN A 41 15.10 -7.39 -5.45
N TYR A 42 14.11 -6.55 -5.18
CA TYR A 42 13.56 -6.40 -3.84
C TYR A 42 12.90 -7.69 -3.37
N LYS A 43 13.32 -8.17 -2.20
CA LYS A 43 12.75 -9.35 -1.58
C LYS A 43 11.81 -8.93 -0.45
N ASN A 44 10.56 -9.33 -0.55
CA ASN A 44 9.60 -9.13 0.52
C ASN A 44 9.98 -9.96 1.76
N ASN A 45 9.72 -9.43 2.94
CA ASN A 45 9.98 -10.11 4.22
C ASN A 45 8.96 -11.22 4.54
N PHE A 46 8.03 -11.49 3.64
CA PHE A 46 7.04 -12.54 3.81
C PHE A 46 7.20 -13.66 2.78
N THR A 47 6.85 -14.88 3.18
CA THR A 47 6.88 -16.06 2.32
C THR A 47 5.49 -16.43 1.84
N LYS A 48 5.40 -17.15 0.72
CA LYS A 48 4.12 -17.72 0.24
C LYS A 48 3.48 -18.63 1.29
N LYS A 49 4.28 -19.37 2.07
CA LYS A 49 3.81 -20.24 3.15
C LYS A 49 3.10 -19.42 4.24
N LEU A 50 3.66 -18.26 4.60
CA LEU A 50 3.02 -17.36 5.57
C LEU A 50 1.66 -16.86 5.06
N LEU A 51 1.59 -16.46 3.79
CA LEU A 51 0.33 -16.00 3.18
C LEU A 51 -0.75 -17.09 3.17
N HIS A 52 -0.39 -18.36 2.95
CA HIS A 52 -1.34 -19.46 3.00
C HIS A 52 -2.01 -19.62 4.35
N LYS A 53 -1.29 -19.32 5.45
CA LYS A 53 -1.85 -19.35 6.81
C LYS A 53 -3.04 -18.40 6.97
N TYR A 54 -3.06 -17.30 6.22
CA TYR A 54 -4.09 -16.27 6.28
C TYR A 54 -5.18 -16.41 5.19
N LYS A 55 -5.13 -17.43 4.34
CA LYS A 55 -6.18 -17.73 3.32
C LYS A 55 -7.45 -18.35 3.92
N LYS A 56 -7.82 -18.01 5.13
CA LYS A 56 -9.03 -18.54 5.79
C LYS A 56 -10.29 -17.94 5.14
N LYS A 57 -11.42 -18.67 5.27
CA LYS A 57 -12.76 -18.21 4.86
C LYS A 57 -13.36 -17.22 5.89
N ILE A 58 -12.58 -16.28 6.37
CA ILE A 58 -12.96 -15.30 7.39
C ILE A 58 -12.81 -13.92 6.78
N ASP A 59 -13.66 -12.99 7.15
CA ASP A 59 -13.55 -11.59 6.77
C ASP A 59 -12.40 -10.92 7.49
N TYR A 60 -11.91 -9.84 6.93
CA TYR A 60 -10.78 -9.09 7.47
C TYR A 60 -11.23 -7.76 8.02
N ARG A 61 -10.61 -7.33 9.13
CA ARG A 61 -10.70 -5.97 9.62
C ARG A 61 -9.32 -5.34 9.52
N VAL A 62 -9.25 -4.23 8.80
CA VAL A 62 -8.03 -3.42 8.69
C VAL A 62 -8.12 -2.33 9.75
N ILE A 63 -7.11 -2.27 10.60
CA ILE A 63 -6.98 -1.26 11.64
C ILE A 63 -5.76 -0.42 11.30
N GLY A 64 -5.95 0.89 11.19
CA GLY A 64 -4.88 1.82 10.86
C GLY A 64 -5.40 3.24 10.77
N MET A 65 -4.50 4.22 10.89
CA MET A 65 -4.84 5.63 10.87
C MET A 65 -4.29 6.34 9.64
N GLY A 66 -5.04 7.32 9.13
CA GLY A 66 -4.64 8.17 8.03
C GLY A 66 -4.19 7.39 6.79
N GLY A 67 -2.98 7.65 6.30
CA GLY A 67 -2.45 6.99 5.09
C GLY A 67 -2.33 5.47 5.18
N SER A 68 -2.23 4.90 6.38
CA SER A 68 -2.15 3.45 6.58
C SER A 68 -3.48 2.76 6.24
N SER A 69 -4.61 3.33 6.67
CA SER A 69 -5.94 2.82 6.32
C SER A 69 -6.34 3.19 4.90
N LEU A 70 -6.17 4.45 4.51
CA LEU A 70 -6.56 4.95 3.18
C LEU A 70 -5.82 4.24 2.05
N GLY A 71 -4.50 4.02 2.19
CA GLY A 71 -3.72 3.27 1.20
C GLY A 71 -4.23 1.84 1.02
N THR A 72 -4.53 1.16 2.11
CA THR A 72 -5.06 -0.21 2.08
C THR A 72 -6.48 -0.25 1.49
N GLN A 73 -7.32 0.74 1.82
CA GLN A 73 -8.66 0.88 1.27
C GLN A 73 -8.62 1.11 -0.24
N THR A 74 -7.75 2.01 -0.70
CA THR A 74 -7.56 2.27 -2.14
C THR A 74 -7.18 1.00 -2.90
N ILE A 75 -6.25 0.20 -2.36
CA ILE A 75 -5.86 -1.08 -2.95
C ILE A 75 -7.05 -2.05 -2.98
N TYR A 76 -7.81 -2.11 -1.89
CA TYR A 76 -8.99 -2.97 -1.83
C TYR A 76 -10.06 -2.56 -2.84
N ASP A 77 -10.38 -1.28 -2.93
CA ASP A 77 -11.40 -0.77 -3.86
C ASP A 77 -10.99 -0.99 -5.31
N PHE A 78 -9.72 -0.79 -5.63
CA PHE A 78 -9.18 -1.09 -6.96
C PHE A 78 -9.26 -2.58 -7.32
N LEU A 79 -9.00 -3.47 -6.36
CA LEU A 79 -8.99 -4.92 -6.59
C LEU A 79 -10.30 -5.62 -6.22
N LYS A 80 -11.31 -4.90 -5.76
CA LYS A 80 -12.57 -5.45 -5.22
C LYS A 80 -13.24 -6.44 -6.17
N HIS A 81 -13.17 -6.19 -7.46
CA HIS A 81 -13.70 -7.09 -8.49
C HIS A 81 -13.01 -8.47 -8.55
N LYS A 82 -11.79 -8.59 -7.99
CA LYS A 82 -11.02 -9.84 -7.89
C LYS A 82 -11.04 -10.46 -6.50
N ILE A 83 -11.42 -9.67 -5.49
CA ILE A 83 -11.37 -10.09 -4.09
C ILE A 83 -12.75 -10.62 -3.69
N ARG A 84 -12.82 -11.89 -3.28
CA ARG A 84 -14.06 -12.54 -2.82
C ARG A 84 -14.29 -12.41 -1.31
N LYS A 85 -13.47 -11.64 -0.61
CA LYS A 85 -13.52 -11.47 0.85
C LYS A 85 -13.95 -10.07 1.20
N ASN A 86 -14.67 -9.92 2.30
CA ASN A 86 -15.06 -8.63 2.80
C ASN A 86 -13.96 -8.05 3.69
N PHE A 87 -13.69 -6.78 3.50
CA PHE A 87 -12.80 -6.00 4.34
C PHE A 87 -13.61 -4.90 5.03
N VAL A 88 -13.40 -4.75 6.31
CA VAL A 88 -13.94 -3.65 7.12
C VAL A 88 -12.76 -2.81 7.56
N PHE A 89 -12.88 -1.50 7.43
CA PHE A 89 -11.82 -0.55 7.79
C PHE A 89 -12.19 0.15 9.10
N ALA A 90 -11.27 0.12 10.06
CA ALA A 90 -11.35 0.86 11.30
C ALA A 90 -10.23 1.91 11.28
N ASP A 91 -10.58 3.14 10.96
CA ASP A 91 -9.67 4.26 10.71
C ASP A 91 -9.80 5.40 11.72
N ASN A 92 -10.72 5.27 12.68
CA ASN A 92 -10.90 6.20 13.77
C ASN A 92 -11.33 5.48 15.06
N LEU A 93 -11.21 6.18 16.17
CA LEU A 93 -11.60 5.69 17.50
C LEU A 93 -13.13 5.60 17.70
N GLN A 94 -13.90 6.19 16.81
CA GLN A 94 -15.35 6.01 16.83
C GLN A 94 -15.63 4.61 16.30
N THR A 95 -16.05 3.76 17.19
CA THR A 95 -16.49 2.40 16.89
C THR A 95 -17.59 2.44 15.84
N ALA A 96 -17.19 2.27 14.57
CA ALA A 96 -18.14 1.83 13.58
C ALA A 96 -18.84 0.62 14.18
N GLN A 97 -20.16 0.57 14.14
CA GLN A 97 -21.00 -0.49 14.72
C GLN A 97 -20.48 -1.86 14.32
N ILE A 98 -19.56 -2.36 15.12
CA ILE A 98 -18.99 -3.68 14.95
C ILE A 98 -20.10 -4.61 15.38
N LYS A 99 -20.74 -5.28 14.43
CA LYS A 99 -21.66 -6.36 14.75
C LYS A 99 -20.85 -7.41 15.50
N GLU A 100 -20.96 -7.41 16.81
CA GLU A 100 -20.11 -8.12 17.78
C GLU A 100 -20.01 -9.65 17.56
N LYS A 101 -20.92 -10.21 16.77
CA LYS A 101 -20.98 -11.67 16.56
C LYS A 101 -20.15 -12.19 15.37
N LYS A 102 -19.50 -11.32 14.59
CA LYS A 102 -18.78 -11.77 13.40
C LYS A 102 -17.28 -11.92 13.70
N LYS A 103 -16.71 -13.09 13.38
CA LYS A 103 -15.26 -13.32 13.51
C LYS A 103 -14.51 -12.64 12.38
N TYR A 104 -13.50 -11.85 12.73
CA TYR A 104 -12.59 -11.19 11.80
C TYR A 104 -11.14 -11.61 12.04
N THR A 105 -10.35 -11.57 10.98
CA THR A 105 -8.89 -11.53 11.11
C THR A 105 -8.46 -10.07 11.08
N ASN A 106 -7.85 -9.59 12.15
CA ASN A 106 -7.38 -8.21 12.24
C ASN A 106 -6.05 -8.08 11.49
N LEU A 107 -5.96 -7.05 10.62
CA LEU A 107 -4.76 -6.60 9.95
C LEU A 107 -4.43 -5.22 10.49
N ILE A 108 -3.38 -5.13 11.26
CA ILE A 108 -2.91 -3.86 11.83
C ILE A 108 -1.88 -3.28 10.86
N VAL A 109 -2.10 -2.07 10.38
CA VAL A 109 -1.22 -1.37 9.44
C VAL A 109 -0.71 -0.10 10.09
N SER A 110 0.57 -0.08 10.43
CA SER A 110 1.25 1.09 10.98
C SER A 110 2.62 1.24 10.35
N LYS A 111 2.98 2.47 9.96
CA LYS A 111 4.31 2.80 9.43
C LYS A 111 5.36 2.81 10.52
N SER A 112 5.07 3.44 11.65
CA SER A 112 6.01 3.64 12.76
C SER A 112 5.97 2.52 13.80
N GLY A 113 4.85 1.82 13.90
CA GLY A 113 4.55 0.89 14.99
C GLY A 113 4.28 1.56 16.34
N ASN A 114 4.34 2.88 16.41
CA ASN A 114 4.22 3.68 17.64
C ASN A 114 2.97 4.57 17.65
N THR A 115 2.04 4.35 16.73
CA THR A 115 0.79 5.12 16.68
C THR A 115 -0.09 4.66 17.84
N ILE A 116 -0.44 5.58 18.75
CA ILE A 116 -1.20 5.27 19.99
C ILE A 116 -2.58 4.70 19.64
N GLU A 117 -3.17 5.14 18.54
CA GLU A 117 -4.51 4.75 18.09
C GLU A 117 -4.51 3.38 17.37
N THR A 118 -3.35 2.81 17.11
CA THR A 118 -3.21 1.54 16.40
C THR A 118 -2.68 0.46 17.32
#